data_ba8a40778ebab917f38d1480bc5a5667
#
_entry.id   ba8a40778ebab917f38d1480bc5a5667
#
_cell.length_a   1.000
_cell.length_b   1.000
_cell.length_c   1.000
_cell.angle_alpha   90.00
_cell.angle_beta   90.00
_cell.angle_gamma   90.00
#
_symmetry.space_group_name_H-M   'P 1'
#
loop_
_entity.id
_entity.type
_entity.pdbx_description
1 polymer ?
#
loop_
_entity_poly.entity_id
_entity_poly.type
_entity_poly.pdbx_seq_one_letter_code
_entity_poly.pdbx_strand_id
1 'polypeptide(L)'
;MSSQFVSVGNYELPGCTYREMALMSRASSDEGIGPGSQAALIAIVDDDPWVRKSLERLIKAEGFRTETFASAEDFIRAGDHRETACLILDLRLPGMSGLELQHRLVIDNDHLPIVFVSAHDEPETRYEAMKAGAIAFLSKPFNDEALIDAVRSVVKSI
;
A
#
# COMPACT_ATOMS: atom_id res chain seq x y z
N MET A 1 15.48 35.34 12.81
CA MET A 1 14.92 33.99 12.92
C MET A 1 13.41 34.08 12.92
N SER A 2 12.82 33.76 11.84
CA SER A 2 11.37 33.68 11.78
C SER A 2 10.92 32.37 12.43
N SER A 3 10.31 32.45 13.59
CA SER A 3 9.60 31.32 14.16
C SER A 3 8.41 31.03 13.23
N GLN A 4 8.48 29.92 12.52
CA GLN A 4 7.35 29.47 11.72
C GLN A 4 6.29 28.90 12.66
N PHE A 5 5.23 29.66 12.85
CA PHE A 5 4.04 29.17 13.53
C PHE A 5 3.14 28.51 12.50
N VAL A 6 2.76 27.28 12.77
CA VAL A 6 1.77 26.59 11.98
C VAL A 6 0.48 26.55 12.78
N SER A 7 -0.54 27.17 12.27
CA SER A 7 -1.85 27.22 12.93
C SER A 7 -2.65 25.97 12.61
N VAL A 8 -3.09 25.26 13.63
CA VAL A 8 -4.04 24.16 13.50
C VAL A 8 -5.27 24.52 14.31
N GLY A 9 -6.30 24.95 13.60
CA GLY A 9 -7.47 25.51 14.25
C GLY A 9 -7.15 26.79 14.99
N ASN A 10 -7.49 26.86 16.27
CA ASN A 10 -7.28 28.04 17.11
C ASN A 10 -6.03 27.92 18.00
N TYR A 11 -5.14 26.97 17.73
CA TYR A 11 -3.96 26.76 18.55
C TYR A 11 -2.68 26.91 17.75
N GLU A 12 -1.76 27.67 18.28
CA GLU A 12 -0.40 27.79 17.76
C GLU A 12 0.52 26.95 18.61
N LEU A 13 1.21 26.00 17.95
CA LEU A 13 2.19 25.15 18.61
C LEU A 13 3.59 25.53 18.11
N PRO A 14 4.36 26.24 18.92
CA PRO A 14 5.72 26.59 18.53
C PRO A 14 6.62 25.36 18.53
N GLY A 15 7.38 25.18 17.47
CA GLY A 15 8.42 24.16 17.42
C GLY A 15 8.01 22.77 16.92
N CYS A 16 6.75 22.58 16.51
CA CYS A 16 6.31 21.32 15.95
C CYS A 16 6.57 21.25 14.44
N THR A 17 7.04 20.11 13.97
CA THR A 17 7.17 19.87 12.55
C THR A 17 5.81 19.50 11.95
N TYR A 18 5.65 19.71 10.65
CA TYR A 18 4.42 19.33 9.94
C TYR A 18 4.07 17.84 10.15
N ARG A 19 5.10 17.00 10.25
CA ARG A 19 4.93 15.56 10.49
C ARG A 19 4.33 15.27 11.86
N GLU A 20 4.81 15.95 12.89
CA GLU A 20 4.30 15.80 14.27
C GLU A 20 2.86 16.29 14.38
N MET A 21 2.53 17.36 13.68
CA MET A 21 1.16 17.88 13.64
C MET A 21 0.21 16.91 12.91
N ALA A 22 0.65 16.27 11.84
CA ALA A 22 -0.13 15.26 11.15
C ALA A 22 -0.40 14.05 12.04
N LEU A 23 0.58 13.63 12.84
CA LEU A 23 0.42 12.55 13.82
C LEU A 23 -0.53 12.95 14.96
N MET A 24 -0.43 14.16 15.46
CA MET A 24 -1.34 14.66 16.49
C MET A 24 -2.77 14.80 15.97
N SER A 25 -2.94 15.26 14.75
CA SER A 25 -4.25 15.35 14.10
C SER A 25 -4.89 13.98 13.93
N ARG A 26 -4.10 12.96 13.61
CA ARG A 26 -4.59 11.58 13.54
C ARG A 26 -4.97 11.03 14.91
N ALA A 27 -4.19 11.31 15.93
CA ALA A 27 -4.48 10.88 17.29
C ALA A 27 -5.78 11.49 17.82
N SER A 28 -6.03 12.77 17.53
CA SER A 28 -7.26 13.43 17.95
C SER A 28 -8.49 12.99 17.15
N SER A 29 -8.32 12.51 15.92
CA SER A 29 -9.43 12.01 15.11
C SER A 29 -9.85 10.58 15.46
N ASP A 30 -9.04 9.84 16.19
CA ASP A 30 -9.39 8.49 16.68
C ASP A 30 -10.47 8.52 17.76
N GLU A 31 -10.61 9.62 18.45
CA GLU A 31 -11.63 9.77 19.48
C GLU A 31 -12.97 10.14 18.86
N GLY A 32 -13.79 9.17 18.53
CA GLY A 32 -15.16 9.38 18.10
C GLY A 32 -15.46 9.05 16.66
N ILE A 33 -14.48 8.59 15.90
CA ILE A 33 -14.72 8.09 14.56
C ILE A 33 -14.94 6.58 14.64
N GLY A 34 -15.98 6.10 13.97
CA GLY A 34 -16.31 4.69 13.94
C GLY A 34 -15.18 3.80 13.42
N PRO A 35 -15.17 2.51 13.81
CA PRO A 35 -14.18 1.57 13.34
C PRO A 35 -14.16 1.50 11.81
N GLY A 36 -12.97 1.52 11.22
CA GLY A 36 -12.75 1.40 9.77
C GLY A 36 -12.38 2.69 9.05
N SER A 37 -12.70 3.89 9.57
CA SER A 37 -12.37 5.15 8.91
C SER A 37 -10.87 5.46 8.92
N GLN A 38 -10.12 4.88 9.85
CA GLN A 38 -8.67 5.03 10.02
C GLN A 38 -7.88 3.80 9.54
N ALA A 39 -8.57 2.75 9.09
CA ALA A 39 -7.91 1.55 8.62
C ALA A 39 -7.14 1.83 7.33
N ALA A 40 -5.93 1.30 7.24
CA ALA A 40 -5.11 1.42 6.05
C ALA A 40 -5.79 0.75 4.85
N LEU A 41 -5.63 1.35 3.70
CA LEU A 41 -6.17 0.84 2.43
C LEU A 41 -5.10 0.04 1.70
N ILE A 42 -5.42 -1.21 1.39
CA ILE A 42 -4.56 -2.13 0.65
C ILE A 42 -5.18 -2.37 -0.72
N ALA A 43 -4.43 -2.07 -1.77
CA ALA A 43 -4.86 -2.39 -3.14
C ALA A 43 -4.37 -3.79 -3.52
N ILE A 44 -5.19 -4.51 -4.25
CA ILE A 44 -4.90 -5.87 -4.72
C ILE A 44 -5.13 -5.92 -6.22
N VAL A 45 -4.08 -6.29 -6.96
CA VAL A 45 -4.15 -6.46 -8.42
C VAL A 45 -3.80 -7.89 -8.78
N ASP A 46 -4.78 -8.65 -9.22
CA ASP A 46 -4.64 -10.03 -9.67
C ASP A 46 -5.75 -10.33 -10.69
N ASP A 47 -5.43 -10.94 -11.81
CA ASP A 47 -6.40 -11.25 -12.86
C ASP A 47 -7.29 -12.46 -12.53
N ASP A 48 -6.85 -13.33 -11.62
CA ASP A 48 -7.66 -14.46 -11.16
C ASP A 48 -8.67 -14.01 -10.10
N PRO A 49 -9.98 -14.09 -10.40
CA PRO A 49 -11.00 -13.61 -9.46
C PRO A 49 -11.03 -14.41 -8.14
N TRP A 50 -10.65 -15.68 -8.17
CA TRP A 50 -10.61 -16.51 -6.96
C TRP A 50 -9.47 -16.11 -6.04
N VAL A 51 -8.28 -15.89 -6.60
CA VAL A 51 -7.11 -15.42 -5.85
C VAL A 51 -7.39 -14.02 -5.30
N ARG A 52 -7.91 -13.14 -6.13
CA ARG A 52 -8.25 -11.77 -5.73
C ARG A 52 -9.22 -11.76 -4.56
N LYS A 53 -10.25 -12.58 -4.61
CA LYS A 53 -11.24 -12.68 -3.52
C LYS A 53 -10.64 -13.28 -2.25
N SER A 54 -9.79 -14.28 -2.38
CA SER A 54 -9.11 -14.89 -1.24
C SER A 54 -8.20 -13.89 -0.53
N LEU A 55 -7.42 -13.12 -1.30
CA LEU A 55 -6.56 -12.06 -0.77
C LEU A 55 -7.39 -10.98 -0.09
N GLU A 56 -8.48 -10.55 -0.71
CA GLU A 56 -9.39 -9.57 -0.13
C GLU A 56 -9.91 -10.00 1.24
N ARG A 57 -10.39 -11.23 1.34
CA ARG A 57 -10.90 -11.79 2.59
C ARG A 57 -9.83 -11.83 3.68
N LEU A 58 -8.64 -12.28 3.30
CA LEU A 58 -7.51 -12.37 4.23
C LEU A 58 -7.13 -10.99 4.79
N ILE A 59 -6.99 -10.02 3.92
CA ILE A 59 -6.60 -8.65 4.29
C ILE A 59 -7.69 -7.98 5.12
N LYS A 60 -8.95 -8.13 4.75
CA LYS A 60 -10.08 -7.60 5.54
C LYS A 60 -10.17 -8.23 6.93
N ALA A 61 -9.90 -9.52 7.03
CA ALA A 61 -9.90 -10.22 8.33
C ALA A 61 -8.87 -9.64 9.31
N GLU A 62 -7.81 -9.04 8.79
CA GLU A 62 -6.77 -8.38 9.58
C GLU A 62 -7.09 -6.91 9.92
N GLY A 63 -8.26 -6.43 9.53
CA GLY A 63 -8.73 -5.09 9.86
C GLY A 63 -8.42 -4.02 8.83
N PHE A 64 -7.87 -4.37 7.68
CA PHE A 64 -7.56 -3.42 6.60
C PHE A 64 -8.75 -3.20 5.68
N ARG A 65 -8.78 -2.02 5.03
CA ARG A 65 -9.66 -1.78 3.89
C ARG A 65 -9.00 -2.30 2.63
N THR A 66 -9.79 -2.69 1.65
CA THR A 66 -9.26 -3.22 0.38
C THR A 66 -9.93 -2.57 -0.83
N GLU A 67 -9.15 -2.41 -1.89
CA GLU A 67 -9.64 -2.17 -3.25
C GLU A 67 -9.02 -3.23 -4.15
N THR A 68 -9.81 -3.81 -5.03
CA THR A 68 -9.37 -4.89 -5.90
C THR A 68 -9.49 -4.52 -7.36
N PHE A 69 -8.51 -4.96 -8.16
CA PHE A 69 -8.44 -4.67 -9.58
C PHE A 69 -8.07 -5.95 -10.35
N ALA A 70 -8.68 -6.14 -11.50
CA ALA A 70 -8.43 -7.31 -12.35
C ALA A 70 -7.20 -7.12 -13.25
N SER A 71 -6.70 -5.91 -13.40
CA SER A 71 -5.57 -5.59 -14.26
C SER A 71 -4.77 -4.40 -13.73
N ALA A 72 -3.54 -4.28 -14.19
CA ALA A 72 -2.70 -3.11 -13.92
C ALA A 72 -3.30 -1.84 -14.53
N GLU A 73 -3.90 -1.97 -15.71
CA GLU A 73 -4.55 -0.85 -16.40
C GLU A 73 -5.73 -0.30 -15.59
N ASP A 74 -6.54 -1.18 -15.00
CA ASP A 74 -7.66 -0.77 -14.14
C ASP A 74 -7.16 -0.03 -12.90
N PHE A 75 -6.06 -0.50 -12.31
CA PHE A 75 -5.44 0.18 -11.19
C PHE A 75 -4.97 1.59 -11.56
N ILE A 76 -4.29 1.75 -12.70
CA ILE A 76 -3.85 3.05 -13.18
C ILE A 76 -5.05 3.96 -13.48
N ARG A 77 -6.08 3.42 -14.11
CA ARG A 77 -7.29 4.18 -14.50
C ARG A 77 -8.05 4.69 -13.28
N ALA A 78 -7.99 4.01 -12.17
CA ALA A 78 -8.62 4.45 -10.92
C ALA A 78 -8.01 5.75 -10.38
N GLY A 79 -6.80 6.09 -10.77
CA GLY A 79 -6.20 7.40 -10.57
C GLY A 79 -5.47 7.57 -9.24
N ASP A 80 -6.03 8.34 -8.33
CA ASP A 80 -5.35 8.76 -7.11
C ASP A 80 -5.15 7.60 -6.11
N HIS A 81 -3.90 7.26 -5.86
CA HIS A 81 -3.50 6.20 -4.93
C HIS A 81 -2.87 6.73 -3.63
N ARG A 82 -3.05 8.01 -3.32
CA ARG A 82 -2.45 8.63 -2.14
C ARG A 82 -2.90 8.01 -0.83
N GLU A 83 -4.11 7.47 -0.78
CA GLU A 83 -4.62 6.77 0.40
C GLU A 83 -4.14 5.32 0.49
N THR A 84 -3.64 4.76 -0.60
CA THR A 84 -3.21 3.36 -0.63
C THR A 84 -1.90 3.20 0.14
N ALA A 85 -1.92 2.38 1.18
CA ALA A 85 -0.76 2.14 2.02
C ALA A 85 0.17 1.07 1.45
N CYS A 86 -0.37 0.12 0.71
CA CYS A 86 0.38 -1.00 0.13
C CYS A 86 -0.36 -1.57 -1.06
N LEU A 87 0.39 -2.04 -2.05
CA LEU A 87 -0.13 -2.72 -3.23
C LEU A 87 0.31 -4.18 -3.21
N ILE A 88 -0.64 -5.11 -3.20
CA ILE A 88 -0.39 -6.53 -3.43
C ILE A 88 -0.59 -6.78 -4.92
N LEU A 89 0.45 -7.24 -5.59
CA LEU A 89 0.52 -7.25 -7.05
C LEU A 89 0.97 -8.59 -7.59
N ASP A 90 0.19 -9.16 -8.50
CA ASP A 90 0.61 -10.32 -9.27
C ASP A 90 1.61 -9.89 -10.35
N LEU A 91 2.61 -10.72 -10.57
CA LEU A 91 3.65 -10.46 -11.55
C LEU A 91 3.14 -10.60 -12.98
N ARG A 92 2.42 -11.67 -13.28
CA ARG A 92 1.92 -11.96 -14.62
C ARG A 92 0.45 -11.61 -14.73
N LEU A 93 0.21 -10.52 -15.45
CA LEU A 93 -1.12 -10.00 -15.74
C LEU A 93 -1.30 -9.89 -17.25
N PRO A 94 -2.53 -10.07 -17.78
CA PRO A 94 -2.81 -9.75 -19.17
C PRO A 94 -2.54 -8.26 -19.43
N GLY A 95 -1.96 -7.95 -20.58
CA GLY A 95 -1.57 -6.57 -20.88
C GLY A 95 -0.33 -6.13 -20.12
N MET A 96 -0.43 -5.07 -19.33
CA MET A 96 0.69 -4.59 -18.52
C MET A 96 1.01 -5.59 -17.41
N SER A 97 2.27 -6.03 -17.34
CA SER A 97 2.73 -6.92 -16.27
C SER A 97 2.89 -6.19 -14.93
N GLY A 98 3.03 -6.97 -13.85
CA GLY A 98 3.31 -6.39 -12.53
C GLY A 98 4.62 -5.62 -12.47
N LEU A 99 5.67 -6.12 -13.14
CA LEU A 99 6.95 -5.39 -13.22
C LEU A 99 6.82 -4.09 -13.99
N GLU A 100 6.08 -4.09 -15.09
CA GLU A 100 5.84 -2.88 -15.87
C GLU A 100 5.08 -1.84 -15.04
N LEU A 101 4.09 -2.27 -14.27
CA LEU A 101 3.36 -1.39 -13.35
C LEU A 101 4.30 -0.81 -12.28
N GLN A 102 5.15 -1.64 -11.69
CA GLN A 102 6.14 -1.19 -10.71
C GLN A 102 7.07 -0.13 -11.32
N HIS A 103 7.58 -0.37 -12.52
CA HIS A 103 8.45 0.58 -13.21
C HIS A 103 7.74 1.90 -13.49
N ARG A 104 6.48 1.83 -13.88
CA ARG A 104 5.68 3.02 -14.12
C ARG A 104 5.47 3.85 -12.85
N LEU A 105 5.17 3.20 -11.74
CA LEU A 105 5.03 3.88 -10.45
C LEU A 105 6.34 4.57 -10.02
N VAL A 106 7.47 3.92 -10.26
CA VAL A 106 8.79 4.52 -9.99
C VAL A 106 9.02 5.75 -10.86
N ILE A 107 8.71 5.68 -12.17
CA ILE A 107 8.85 6.80 -13.09
C ILE A 107 7.95 7.97 -12.69
N ASP A 108 6.73 7.69 -12.29
CA ASP A 108 5.77 8.69 -11.85
C ASP A 108 6.07 9.22 -10.45
N ASN A 109 7.17 8.77 -9.84
CA ASN A 109 7.59 9.13 -8.49
C ASN A 109 6.54 8.80 -7.42
N ASP A 110 5.80 7.75 -7.66
CA ASP A 110 4.84 7.22 -6.70
C ASP A 110 5.53 6.15 -5.85
N HIS A 111 5.77 6.47 -4.59
CA HIS A 111 6.49 5.61 -3.65
C HIS A 111 5.57 4.59 -2.96
N LEU A 112 4.61 4.07 -3.67
CA LEU A 112 3.69 3.06 -3.16
C LEU A 112 4.43 1.75 -2.86
N PRO A 113 4.42 1.27 -1.61
CA PRO A 113 5.03 0.00 -1.27
C PRO A 113 4.34 -1.17 -1.98
N ILE A 114 5.11 -2.07 -2.56
CA ILE A 114 4.61 -3.20 -3.34
C ILE A 114 5.05 -4.53 -2.72
N VAL A 115 4.09 -5.42 -2.52
CA VAL A 115 4.31 -6.83 -2.19
C VAL A 115 3.87 -7.66 -3.39
N PHE A 116 4.83 -8.33 -4.04
CA PHE A 116 4.51 -9.24 -5.13
C PHE A 116 4.04 -10.58 -4.62
N VAL A 117 3.01 -11.14 -5.27
CA VAL A 117 2.50 -12.47 -5.00
C VAL A 117 2.31 -13.17 -6.33
N SER A 118 3.14 -14.15 -6.67
CA SER A 118 3.12 -14.77 -7.99
C SER A 118 3.39 -16.26 -7.96
N ALA A 119 2.76 -16.99 -8.90
CA ALA A 119 3.10 -18.39 -9.17
C ALA A 119 4.43 -18.54 -9.93
N HIS A 120 4.98 -17.44 -10.42
CA HIS A 120 6.19 -17.40 -11.23
C HIS A 120 7.34 -16.77 -10.43
N ASP A 121 8.15 -17.61 -9.82
CA ASP A 121 9.28 -17.21 -8.98
C ASP A 121 10.61 -17.49 -9.70
N GLU A 122 10.82 -16.77 -10.79
CA GLU A 122 12.10 -16.81 -11.48
C GLU A 122 13.10 -15.91 -10.75
N PRO A 123 14.31 -16.40 -10.42
CA PRO A 123 15.28 -15.62 -9.63
C PRO A 123 15.61 -14.26 -10.21
N GLU A 124 15.68 -14.15 -11.53
CA GLU A 124 15.98 -12.89 -12.22
C GLU A 124 14.86 -11.86 -12.03
N THR A 125 13.62 -12.30 -12.20
CA THR A 125 12.44 -11.46 -12.03
C THR A 125 12.29 -10.99 -10.59
N ARG A 126 12.47 -11.92 -9.66
CA ARG A 126 12.47 -11.60 -8.23
C ARG A 126 13.53 -10.57 -7.88
N TYR A 127 14.73 -10.74 -8.43
CA TYR A 127 15.83 -9.80 -8.22
C TYR A 127 15.48 -8.40 -8.75
N GLU A 128 14.93 -8.32 -9.96
CA GLU A 128 14.50 -7.04 -10.55
C GLU A 128 13.44 -6.34 -9.70
N ALA A 129 12.43 -7.09 -9.26
CA ALA A 129 11.36 -6.56 -8.42
C ALA A 129 11.90 -5.99 -7.10
N MET A 130 12.76 -6.74 -6.44
CA MET A 130 13.35 -6.32 -5.17
C MET A 130 14.31 -5.14 -5.35
N LYS A 131 15.11 -5.14 -6.41
CA LYS A 131 16.02 -4.05 -6.74
C LYS A 131 15.26 -2.75 -7.05
N ALA A 132 14.11 -2.85 -7.67
CA ALA A 132 13.24 -1.69 -7.95
C ALA A 132 12.47 -1.19 -6.72
N GLY A 133 12.63 -1.83 -5.56
CA GLY A 133 12.10 -1.35 -4.30
C GLY A 133 10.92 -2.12 -3.73
N ALA A 134 10.59 -3.30 -4.28
CA ALA A 134 9.53 -4.12 -3.70
C ALA A 134 9.85 -4.47 -2.25
N ILE A 135 8.81 -4.50 -1.42
CA ILE A 135 8.95 -4.82 0.00
C ILE A 135 9.16 -6.32 0.21
N ALA A 136 8.46 -7.12 -0.57
CA ALA A 136 8.56 -8.58 -0.51
C ALA A 136 8.14 -9.20 -1.83
N PHE A 137 8.57 -10.42 -2.05
CA PHE A 137 8.16 -11.24 -3.18
C PHE A 137 7.80 -12.63 -2.65
N LEU A 138 6.51 -12.97 -2.72
CA LEU A 138 5.98 -14.22 -2.20
C LEU A 138 5.56 -15.13 -3.35
N SER A 139 6.06 -16.36 -3.34
CA SER A 139 5.69 -17.38 -4.32
C SER A 139 4.38 -18.05 -3.93
N LYS A 140 3.49 -18.25 -4.89
CA LYS A 140 2.26 -19.02 -4.67
C LYS A 140 2.58 -20.53 -4.73
N PRO A 141 2.04 -21.35 -3.84
CA PRO A 141 1.22 -21.00 -2.68
C PRO A 141 2.08 -20.34 -1.58
N PHE A 142 1.58 -19.24 -1.02
CA PHE A 142 2.30 -18.51 0.01
C PHE A 142 1.69 -18.78 1.39
N ASN A 143 2.46 -18.49 2.42
CA ASN A 143 1.99 -18.50 3.81
C ASN A 143 1.23 -17.20 4.08
N ASP A 144 0.00 -17.30 4.59
CA ASP A 144 -0.83 -16.14 4.92
C ASP A 144 -0.14 -15.20 5.92
N GLU A 145 0.56 -15.76 6.91
CA GLU A 145 1.28 -14.96 7.90
C GLU A 145 2.42 -14.15 7.26
N ALA A 146 3.13 -14.73 6.29
CA ALA A 146 4.19 -14.02 5.58
C ALA A 146 3.65 -12.81 4.81
N LEU A 147 2.50 -12.96 4.17
CA LEU A 147 1.84 -11.84 3.50
C LEU A 147 1.39 -10.76 4.48
N ILE A 148 0.74 -11.16 5.55
CA ILE A 148 0.26 -10.23 6.57
C ILE A 148 1.43 -9.50 7.23
N ASP A 149 2.51 -10.19 7.55
CA ASP A 149 3.71 -9.57 8.12
C ASP A 149 4.33 -8.54 7.17
N ALA A 150 4.39 -8.84 5.88
CA ALA A 150 4.89 -7.91 4.87
C ALA A 150 4.01 -6.64 4.80
N VAL A 151 2.69 -6.80 4.77
CA VAL A 151 1.74 -5.69 4.75
C VAL A 151 1.86 -4.86 6.03
N ARG A 152 1.89 -5.50 7.19
CA ARG A 152 2.01 -4.82 8.48
C ARG A 152 3.32 -4.04 8.61
N SER A 153 4.41 -4.57 8.07
CA SER A 153 5.72 -3.89 8.14
C SER A 153 5.68 -2.52 7.47
N VAL A 154 4.90 -2.38 6.41
CA VAL A 154 4.75 -1.13 5.67
C VAL A 154 3.79 -0.18 6.38
N VAL A 155 2.65 -0.71 6.82
CA VAL A 155 1.62 0.09 7.48
C VAL A 155 2.13 0.70 8.79
N LYS A 156 2.94 -0.03 9.55
CA LYS A 156 3.54 0.47 10.79
C LYS A 156 4.60 1.55 10.57
N SER A 157 5.16 1.62 9.36
CA SER A 157 6.21 2.59 9.03
C SER A 157 5.64 3.96 8.62
N ILE A 158 4.33 4.06 8.47
CA ILE A 158 3.61 5.30 8.14
C ILE A 158 3.19 6.03 9.47
#